data_09ecc658be0ca086c602dc93b0c8c9d0
#
_entry.id   09ecc658be0ca086c602dc93b0c8c9d0
#
_cell.length_a   1.000
_cell.length_b   1.000
_cell.length_c   1.000
_cell.angle_alpha   90.00
_cell.angle_beta   90.00
_cell.angle_gamma   90.00
#
_symmetry.space_group_name_H-M   'P 1'
#
loop_
_entity.id
_entity.type
_entity.pdbx_description
1 polymer ?
#
loop_
_entity_poly.entity_id
_entity_poly.type
_entity_poly.pdbx_seq_one_letter_code
_entity_poly.pdbx_strand_id
1 'polypeptide(L)'
;MLLNCPITKADIIRAEEILGPNLGSLKGKMTRTKPSKVTINTYNELPAGMLDKHGNVTLAVDIMYINGIPFVMTMSRAIHFGTAELIKNEKVSTIMIAIKQVVEAYEARGFRVIIYWQTDNLNTHENI
;
A
#
# COMPACT_ATOMS: atom_id res chain seq x y z
N MET A 1 33.70 -27.37 -13.49
CA MET A 1 35.15 -27.12 -13.73
C MET A 1 35.40 -27.15 -15.23
N LEU A 2 35.75 -26.04 -15.81
CA LEU A 2 36.12 -25.97 -17.23
C LEU A 2 37.54 -26.50 -17.37
N LEU A 3 37.65 -27.71 -17.88
CA LEU A 3 38.92 -28.29 -18.26
C LEU A 3 39.40 -27.61 -19.56
N ASN A 4 40.63 -27.10 -19.58
CA ASN A 4 41.27 -26.37 -20.68
C ASN A 4 40.80 -24.92 -20.89
N CYS A 5 40.40 -24.22 -19.85
CA CYS A 5 40.20 -22.78 -19.93
C CYS A 5 41.58 -22.09 -19.89
N PRO A 6 41.95 -21.30 -20.93
CA PRO A 6 43.24 -20.60 -20.96
C PRO A 6 43.28 -19.39 -20.01
N ILE A 7 42.16 -19.03 -19.43
CA ILE A 7 42.00 -17.88 -18.53
C ILE A 7 42.23 -18.33 -17.08
N THR A 8 43.17 -17.69 -16.42
CA THR A 8 43.48 -17.92 -15.00
C THR A 8 42.71 -16.95 -14.11
N LYS A 9 42.61 -17.28 -12.82
CA LYS A 9 42.01 -16.38 -11.82
C LYS A 9 42.71 -15.00 -11.78
N ALA A 10 44.03 -14.99 -12.01
CA ALA A 10 44.81 -13.76 -12.06
C ALA A 10 44.41 -12.86 -13.24
N ASP A 11 44.07 -13.46 -14.38
CA ASP A 11 43.62 -12.70 -15.56
C ASP A 11 42.28 -12.04 -15.33
N ILE A 12 41.37 -12.67 -14.60
CA ILE A 12 40.07 -12.11 -14.22
C ILE A 12 40.26 -10.91 -13.28
N ILE A 13 41.13 -11.04 -12.27
CA ILE A 13 41.42 -9.94 -11.33
C ILE A 13 42.03 -8.74 -12.08
N ARG A 14 42.98 -9.01 -12.99
CA ARG A 14 43.60 -7.97 -13.80
C ARG A 14 42.60 -7.30 -14.74
N ALA A 15 41.69 -8.05 -15.32
CA ALA A 15 40.60 -7.49 -16.14
C ALA A 15 39.68 -6.55 -15.33
N GLU A 16 39.31 -6.93 -14.10
CA GLU A 16 38.52 -6.08 -13.21
C GLU A 16 39.27 -4.81 -12.80
N GLU A 17 40.57 -4.88 -12.57
CA GLU A 17 41.41 -3.70 -12.27
C GLU A 17 41.47 -2.70 -13.44
N ILE A 18 41.53 -3.21 -14.67
CA ILE A 18 41.64 -2.39 -15.89
C ILE A 18 40.28 -1.85 -16.35
N LEU A 19 39.26 -2.70 -16.37
CA LEU A 19 37.94 -2.43 -16.96
C LEU A 19 36.89 -2.03 -15.92
N GLY A 20 37.21 -2.17 -14.64
CA GLY A 20 36.26 -1.99 -13.55
C GLY A 20 35.33 -3.19 -13.33
N PRO A 21 34.46 -3.14 -12.33
CA PRO A 21 33.56 -4.22 -11.98
C PRO A 21 32.53 -4.50 -13.08
N ASN A 22 32.19 -5.76 -13.27
CA ASN A 22 31.18 -6.18 -14.25
C ASN A 22 29.79 -5.69 -13.82
N LEU A 23 29.21 -4.77 -14.60
CA LEU A 23 27.88 -4.23 -14.35
C LEU A 23 26.77 -5.28 -14.32
N GLY A 24 26.89 -6.35 -15.12
CA GLY A 24 25.94 -7.46 -15.11
C GLY A 24 25.94 -8.23 -13.78
N SER A 25 27.12 -8.49 -13.22
CA SER A 25 27.26 -9.11 -11.89
C SER A 25 26.76 -8.21 -10.78
N LEU A 26 27.02 -6.91 -10.85
CA LEU A 26 26.51 -5.93 -9.88
C LEU A 26 24.99 -5.84 -9.92
N LYS A 27 24.38 -5.74 -11.09
CA LYS A 27 22.92 -5.76 -11.26
C LYS A 27 22.31 -7.07 -10.73
N GLY A 28 22.92 -8.21 -11.01
CA GLY A 28 22.50 -9.51 -10.50
C GLY A 28 22.55 -9.59 -8.97
N LYS A 29 23.56 -9.02 -8.33
CA LYS A 29 23.65 -8.94 -6.88
C LYS A 29 22.61 -7.98 -6.28
N MET A 30 22.32 -6.87 -6.93
CA MET A 30 21.30 -5.91 -6.50
C MET A 30 19.89 -6.50 -6.57
N THR A 31 19.57 -7.30 -7.59
CA THR A 31 18.25 -7.92 -7.76
C THR A 31 18.03 -9.14 -6.85
N ARG A 32 19.08 -9.73 -6.29
CA ARG A 32 19.03 -10.90 -5.41
C ARG A 32 19.01 -10.57 -3.93
N THR A 33 18.80 -9.32 -3.57
CA THR A 33 18.63 -8.95 -2.17
C THR A 33 17.36 -9.64 -1.64
N LYS A 34 17.52 -10.49 -0.62
CA LYS A 34 16.36 -11.11 0.03
C LYS A 34 15.45 -10.00 0.56
N PRO A 35 14.14 -10.05 0.27
CA PRO A 35 13.23 -9.11 0.89
C PRO A 35 13.37 -9.20 2.41
N SER A 36 13.36 -8.06 3.06
CA SER A 36 13.34 -7.99 4.52
C SER A 36 12.15 -8.79 5.05
N LYS A 37 12.35 -9.53 6.13
CA LYS A 37 11.24 -10.25 6.77
C LYS A 37 10.13 -9.26 7.12
N VAL A 38 8.96 -9.50 6.59
CA VAL A 38 7.76 -8.75 6.99
C VAL A 38 7.40 -9.24 8.40
N THR A 39 7.57 -8.38 9.38
CA THR A 39 7.10 -8.66 10.74
C THR A 39 5.64 -8.22 10.80
N ILE A 40 4.74 -9.18 10.89
CA ILE A 40 3.32 -8.88 11.13
C ILE A 40 3.18 -8.60 12.62
N ASN A 41 3.04 -7.34 12.98
CA ASN A 41 2.71 -6.95 14.34
C ASN A 41 1.18 -6.89 14.44
N THR A 42 0.60 -7.82 15.19
CA THR A 42 -0.81 -7.77 15.56
C THR A 42 -0.93 -6.83 16.76
N TYR A 43 -1.31 -5.58 16.51
CA TYR A 43 -1.60 -4.64 17.58
C TYR A 43 -3.03 -4.89 18.08
N ASN A 44 -3.16 -5.48 19.24
CA ASN A 44 -4.46 -5.65 19.91
C ASN A 44 -4.92 -4.35 20.60
N GLU A 45 -3.99 -3.46 20.89
CA GLU A 45 -4.24 -2.20 21.57
C GLU A 45 -3.71 -1.02 20.76
N LEU A 46 -4.40 0.11 20.84
CA LEU A 46 -3.97 1.33 20.21
C LEU A 46 -2.75 1.92 20.93
N PRO A 47 -1.78 2.52 20.20
CA PRO A 47 -0.70 3.26 20.82
C PRO A 47 -1.22 4.34 21.77
N ALA A 48 -0.56 4.50 22.92
CA ALA A 48 -0.93 5.50 23.90
C ALA A 48 -0.91 6.92 23.30
N GLY A 49 -1.93 7.70 23.57
CA GLY A 49 -2.09 9.08 23.08
C GLY A 49 -2.62 9.20 21.65
N MET A 50 -2.88 8.11 20.94
CA MET A 50 -3.44 8.18 19.58
C MET A 50 -4.88 8.73 19.60
N LEU A 51 -5.71 8.29 20.52
CA LEU A 51 -7.07 8.78 20.69
C LEU A 51 -7.12 10.25 21.12
N ASP A 52 -6.18 10.69 21.95
CA ASP A 52 -6.10 12.07 22.41
C ASP A 52 -5.74 13.04 21.26
N LYS A 53 -4.82 12.63 20.40
CA LYS A 53 -4.36 13.44 19.26
C LYS A 53 -5.24 13.31 18.03
N HIS A 54 -5.78 12.14 17.77
CA HIS A 54 -6.47 11.77 16.53
C HIS A 54 -7.84 11.14 16.75
N GLY A 55 -8.49 11.44 17.87
CA GLY A 55 -9.80 10.88 18.22
C GLY A 55 -10.92 11.18 17.21
N ASN A 56 -10.81 12.29 16.49
CA ASN A 56 -11.69 12.62 15.37
C ASN A 56 -11.01 12.20 14.06
N VAL A 57 -11.61 11.24 13.39
CA VAL A 57 -11.09 10.68 12.13
C VAL A 57 -11.96 11.14 10.97
N THR A 58 -11.35 11.75 9.97
CA THR A 58 -12.02 12.07 8.71
C THR A 58 -11.70 10.98 7.70
N LEU A 59 -12.72 10.26 7.27
CA LEU A 59 -12.60 9.23 6.22
C LEU A 59 -12.89 9.83 4.85
N ALA A 60 -11.94 9.73 3.95
CA ALA A 60 -12.18 9.89 2.52
C ALA A 60 -12.68 8.55 1.96
N VAL A 61 -13.77 8.57 1.21
CA VAL A 61 -14.39 7.38 0.62
C VAL A 61 -14.42 7.53 -0.89
N ASP A 62 -13.99 6.48 -1.58
CA ASP A 62 -13.98 6.39 -3.03
C ASP A 62 -14.34 4.99 -3.50
N ILE A 63 -14.77 4.85 -4.75
CA ILE A 63 -15.03 3.55 -5.37
C ILE A 63 -13.94 3.26 -6.38
N MET A 64 -13.28 2.12 -6.22
CA MET A 64 -12.22 1.67 -7.11
C MET A 64 -12.58 0.35 -7.77
N TYR A 65 -12.16 0.18 -9.00
CA TYR A 65 -12.34 -1.07 -9.76
C TYR A 65 -11.00 -1.78 -9.92
N ILE A 66 -10.96 -3.05 -9.54
CA ILE A 66 -9.82 -3.92 -9.80
C ILE A 66 -10.33 -5.08 -10.65
N ASN A 67 -9.82 -5.20 -11.88
CA ASN A 67 -10.30 -6.20 -12.86
C ASN A 67 -11.83 -6.19 -13.08
N GLY A 68 -12.45 -4.99 -13.07
CA GLY A 68 -13.89 -4.82 -13.22
C GLY A 68 -14.71 -5.13 -11.96
N ILE A 69 -14.07 -5.45 -10.86
CA ILE A 69 -14.72 -5.72 -9.58
C ILE A 69 -14.69 -4.44 -8.72
N PRO A 70 -15.85 -3.93 -8.26
CA PRO A 70 -15.90 -2.71 -7.46
C PRO A 70 -15.52 -2.95 -6.00
N PHE A 71 -14.74 -2.00 -5.46
CA PHE A 71 -14.36 -1.95 -4.04
C PHE A 71 -14.66 -0.56 -3.48
N VAL A 72 -15.18 -0.50 -2.27
CA VAL A 72 -15.23 0.74 -1.50
C VAL A 72 -13.90 0.90 -0.78
N MET A 73 -13.17 1.93 -1.18
CA MET A 73 -11.92 2.32 -0.55
C MET A 73 -12.19 3.40 0.48
N THR A 74 -11.62 3.25 1.66
CA THR A 74 -11.62 4.33 2.66
C THR A 74 -10.21 4.63 3.10
N MET A 75 -9.93 5.89 3.35
CA MET A 75 -8.65 6.36 3.86
C MET A 75 -8.85 7.38 4.95
N SER A 76 -8.26 7.17 6.09
CA SER A 76 -8.18 8.17 7.15
C SER A 76 -7.11 9.21 6.83
N ARG A 77 -7.48 10.49 6.85
CA ARG A 77 -6.54 11.58 6.59
C ARG A 77 -5.52 11.78 7.72
N ALA A 78 -5.92 11.57 8.96
CA ALA A 78 -5.07 11.84 10.12
C ALA A 78 -4.08 10.70 10.41
N ILE A 79 -4.56 9.47 10.41
CA ILE A 79 -3.78 8.29 10.79
C ILE A 79 -3.32 7.45 9.59
N HIS A 80 -3.71 7.83 8.38
CA HIS A 80 -3.37 7.15 7.13
C HIS A 80 -3.70 5.65 7.09
N PHE A 81 -4.75 5.27 7.79
CA PHE A 81 -5.26 3.90 7.77
C PHE A 81 -6.27 3.76 6.64
N GLY A 82 -6.03 2.81 5.75
CA GLY A 82 -6.90 2.53 4.61
C GLY A 82 -7.60 1.19 4.74
N THR A 83 -8.83 1.12 4.22
CA THR A 83 -9.59 -0.13 4.09
C THR A 83 -10.11 -0.29 2.67
N ALA A 84 -10.32 -1.53 2.26
CA ALA A 84 -10.93 -1.88 0.98
C ALA A 84 -11.99 -2.95 1.23
N GLU A 85 -13.25 -2.60 0.96
CA GLU A 85 -14.38 -3.51 1.11
C GLU A 85 -14.92 -3.91 -0.25
N LEU A 86 -15.04 -5.21 -0.49
CA LEU A 86 -15.61 -5.75 -1.70
C LEU A 86 -17.13 -5.48 -1.73
N ILE A 87 -17.62 -4.92 -2.81
CA ILE A 87 -19.04 -4.72 -3.02
C ILE A 87 -19.53 -5.53 -4.23
N LYS A 88 -20.73 -6.06 -4.14
CA LYS A 88 -21.34 -6.86 -5.23
C LYS A 88 -21.90 -5.98 -6.37
N ASN A 89 -22.30 -4.78 -6.04
CA ASN A 89 -22.87 -3.80 -6.95
C ASN A 89 -22.70 -2.38 -6.40
N GLU A 90 -22.92 -1.39 -7.25
CA GLU A 90 -22.79 0.03 -6.90
C GLU A 90 -24.08 0.63 -6.31
N LYS A 91 -25.01 -0.17 -5.83
CA LYS A 91 -26.22 0.34 -5.20
C LYS A 91 -25.86 1.06 -3.90
N VAL A 92 -26.51 2.17 -3.66
CA VAL A 92 -26.31 2.99 -2.46
C VAL A 92 -26.43 2.16 -1.18
N SER A 93 -27.40 1.23 -1.12
CA SER A 93 -27.56 0.34 0.03
C SER A 93 -26.35 -0.53 0.31
N THR A 94 -25.72 -1.09 -0.73
CA THR A 94 -24.53 -1.94 -0.59
C THR A 94 -23.32 -1.13 -0.15
N ILE A 95 -23.13 0.05 -0.72
CA ILE A 95 -22.08 0.98 -0.35
C ILE A 95 -22.23 1.44 1.10
N MET A 96 -23.45 1.77 1.51
CA MET A 96 -23.74 2.20 2.89
C MET A 96 -23.46 1.11 3.91
N ILE A 97 -23.74 -0.15 3.59
CA ILE A 97 -23.41 -1.29 4.46
C ILE A 97 -21.89 -1.41 4.64
N ALA A 98 -21.13 -1.33 3.54
CA ALA A 98 -19.67 -1.39 3.59
C ALA A 98 -19.07 -0.25 4.42
N ILE A 99 -19.55 0.97 4.23
CA ILE A 99 -19.11 2.14 5.00
C ILE A 99 -19.45 1.98 6.47
N LYS A 100 -20.66 1.50 6.79
CA LYS A 100 -21.09 1.29 8.17
C LYS A 100 -20.18 0.29 8.89
N GLN A 101 -19.79 -0.81 8.24
CA GLN A 101 -18.84 -1.78 8.82
C GLN A 101 -17.49 -1.12 9.14
N VAL A 102 -16.98 -0.28 8.25
CA VAL A 102 -15.73 0.47 8.47
C VAL A 102 -15.87 1.45 9.64
N VAL A 103 -16.96 2.20 9.69
CA VAL A 103 -17.24 3.15 10.80
C VAL A 103 -17.32 2.42 12.14
N GLU A 104 -18.03 1.31 12.20
CA GLU A 104 -18.15 0.48 13.41
C GLU A 104 -16.78 -0.01 13.90
N ALA A 105 -15.88 -0.35 12.97
CA ALA A 105 -14.51 -0.76 13.33
C ALA A 105 -13.70 0.37 13.97
N TYR A 106 -13.89 1.61 13.53
CA TYR A 106 -13.26 2.78 14.16
C TYR A 106 -13.90 3.14 15.50
N GLU A 107 -15.23 3.15 15.57
CA GLU A 107 -15.98 3.49 16.78
C GLU A 107 -15.74 2.47 17.91
N ALA A 108 -15.61 1.19 17.56
CA ALA A 108 -15.24 0.14 18.52
C ALA A 108 -13.89 0.39 19.20
N ARG A 109 -13.02 1.16 18.58
CA ARG A 109 -11.71 1.57 19.14
C ARG A 109 -11.73 2.94 19.79
N GLY A 110 -12.90 3.59 19.89
CA GLY A 110 -13.07 4.88 20.53
C GLY A 110 -12.88 6.10 19.62
N PHE A 111 -12.71 5.92 18.33
CA PHE A 111 -12.63 7.02 17.37
C PHE A 111 -14.01 7.57 17.02
N ARG A 112 -14.09 8.86 16.77
CA ARG A 112 -15.26 9.51 16.18
C ARG A 112 -15.02 9.73 14.70
N VAL A 113 -15.93 9.24 13.87
CA VAL A 113 -15.76 9.23 12.41
C VAL A 113 -16.61 10.32 11.76
N ILE A 114 -15.96 11.09 10.87
CA ILE A 114 -16.59 12.03 9.96
C ILE A 114 -16.34 11.55 8.54
N ILE A 115 -17.40 11.35 7.75
CA ILE A 115 -17.28 10.84 6.39
C ILE A 115 -17.20 12.00 5.42
N TYR A 116 -16.18 11.97 4.57
CA TYR A 116 -16.01 12.89 3.46
C TYR A 116 -16.08 12.10 2.15
N TRP A 117 -17.07 12.38 1.32
CA TRP A 117 -17.19 11.81 -0.01
C TRP A 117 -16.32 12.60 -0.97
N GLN A 118 -15.35 11.94 -1.56
CA GLN A 118 -14.62 12.48 -2.69
C GLN A 118 -15.25 11.90 -3.96
N THR A 119 -16.20 12.61 -4.53
CA THR A 119 -16.69 12.32 -5.87
C THR A 119 -15.74 12.98 -6.86
N ASP A 120 -14.83 12.22 -7.44
CA ASP A 120 -14.14 12.60 -8.66
C ASP A 120 -15.17 12.57 -9.79
N ASN A 121 -15.58 13.68 -10.32
CA ASN A 121 -16.55 13.90 -11.37
C ASN A 121 -17.99 14.17 -10.93
N LEU A 122 -18.20 15.30 -10.31
CA LEU A 122 -19.33 16.08 -10.74
C LEU A 122 -18.79 17.30 -11.47
N ASN A 123 -18.48 17.12 -12.75
CA ASN A 123 -18.67 18.17 -13.73
C ASN A 123 -20.18 18.46 -13.76
N THR A 124 -20.72 18.99 -12.71
CA THR A 124 -21.93 19.74 -12.77
C THR A 124 -21.58 21.11 -13.34
N HIS A 125 -21.37 21.16 -14.61
CA HIS A 125 -21.77 22.30 -15.39
C HIS A 125 -23.30 22.34 -15.36
N GLU A 126 -23.87 22.56 -14.23
CA GLU A 126 -25.17 23.18 -14.19
C GLU A 126 -24.96 24.66 -14.36
N ASN A 127 -25.01 25.08 -15.59
CA ASN A 127 -25.36 26.44 -15.93
C ASN A 127 -26.75 26.69 -15.32
N ILE A 128 -26.74 27.45 -14.31
CA ILE A 128 -27.93 28.21 -13.91
C ILE A 128 -27.91 29.52 -14.70
#